data_a8b9da7a9b7dc1fa5356350ab24f1543
#
_entry.id   a8b9da7a9b7dc1fa5356350ab24f1543
#
_cell.length_a   1.000
_cell.length_b   1.000
_cell.length_c   1.000
_cell.angle_alpha   90.00
_cell.angle_beta   90.00
_cell.angle_gamma   90.00
#
_symmetry.space_group_name_H-M   'P 1'
#
loop_
_entity.id
_entity.type
_entity.pdbx_description
1 polymer ?
#
loop_
_entity_poly.entity_id
_entity_poly.type
_entity_poly.pdbx_seq_one_letter_code
_entity_poly.pdbx_strand_id
1 'polypeptide(L)'
;MERYTPMQLPPENRWHYHQGVYLYGMYRVWQQTQKEEYFAYFKKYVDDLVDEEGNFYFRRDELDAIQPGLLLFPIYEATKGEKYKVAATKLRDLLKTLNKTTEGGYWHKDKYPYQMWLDGLYMAGPFSVIYGKVFNEPELIESVLYQEKLMRNHTKDETTGLLYHAWDEKKEQPWANPETGRAPEVWSRSLGWYGMAIVDILEELPEAHPAREELIGELKQYVDTLVKYQDEESGLWYQIVDKGHLEDNWLESSGSSLFVYTIAKAVNGNYLDSSYLEVANKSYQGLLDKMISFDEENRLQLEGICIGTSCGVYDYYVARETCVNDLHGLGAFMLACVEMSKLNK
;
A
#
# COMPACT_ATOMS: atom_id res chain seq x y z
N MET A 1 -9.33 10.68 15.47
CA MET A 1 -8.66 11.24 16.65
C MET A 1 -9.62 11.39 17.82
N GLU A 2 -10.75 12.02 17.66
CA GLU A 2 -11.74 12.21 18.76
C GLU A 2 -12.29 10.90 19.31
N ARG A 3 -12.40 9.87 18.46
CA ARG A 3 -13.01 8.57 18.82
C ARG A 3 -12.03 7.61 19.50
N TYR A 4 -10.75 7.62 19.11
CA TYR A 4 -9.74 6.66 19.57
C TYR A 4 -8.44 7.37 19.94
N THR A 5 -7.83 6.95 21.04
CA THR A 5 -6.41 7.20 21.25
C THR A 5 -5.60 6.33 20.28
N PRO A 6 -4.32 6.63 20.01
CA PRO A 6 -3.53 5.86 19.05
C PRO A 6 -3.50 4.34 19.32
N MET A 7 -3.45 3.94 20.59
CA MET A 7 -3.41 2.53 20.99
C MET A 7 -4.75 1.81 20.88
N GLN A 8 -5.86 2.56 20.83
CA GLN A 8 -7.22 2.02 20.62
C GLN A 8 -7.58 1.88 19.14
N LEU A 9 -6.70 2.28 18.21
CA LEU A 9 -6.92 2.04 16.78
C LEU A 9 -7.01 0.53 16.51
N PRO A 10 -8.11 0.05 15.86
CA PRO A 10 -8.31 -1.39 15.67
C PRO A 10 -7.34 -1.99 14.64
N PRO A 11 -6.86 -3.23 14.84
CA PRO A 11 -6.90 -3.96 16.10
C PRO A 11 -5.98 -3.31 17.14
N GLU A 12 -6.48 -3.17 18.37
CA GLU A 12 -5.81 -2.41 19.43
C GLU A 12 -4.42 -2.94 19.79
N ASN A 13 -3.55 -2.02 20.24
CA ASN A 13 -2.22 -2.34 20.77
C ASN A 13 -1.32 -3.10 19.78
N ARG A 14 -1.38 -2.77 18.47
CA ARG A 14 -0.58 -3.46 17.46
C ARG A 14 0.32 -2.51 16.68
N TRP A 15 1.53 -2.99 16.40
CA TRP A 15 2.41 -2.46 15.37
C TRP A 15 2.16 -3.24 14.07
N HIS A 16 1.32 -2.69 13.19
CA HIS A 16 0.87 -3.40 12.00
C HIS A 16 0.49 -2.43 10.88
N TYR A 17 0.52 -2.89 9.63
CA TYR A 17 0.26 -2.03 8.47
C TYR A 17 -1.12 -1.34 8.48
N HIS A 18 -2.14 -1.89 9.10
CA HIS A 18 -3.46 -1.23 9.23
C HIS A 18 -3.31 0.15 9.90
N GLN A 19 -2.68 0.18 11.07
CA GLN A 19 -2.38 1.42 11.78
C GLN A 19 -1.36 2.25 11.00
N GLY A 20 -0.35 1.60 10.45
CA GLY A 20 0.72 2.24 9.70
C GLY A 20 0.21 3.05 8.51
N VAL A 21 -0.66 2.49 7.67
CA VAL A 21 -1.22 3.17 6.50
C VAL A 21 -2.11 4.35 6.91
N TYR A 22 -2.98 4.14 7.91
CA TYR A 22 -3.84 5.21 8.43
C TYR A 22 -3.03 6.38 9.00
N LEU A 23 -2.04 6.07 9.84
CA LEU A 23 -1.19 7.09 10.47
C LEU A 23 -0.22 7.74 9.48
N TYR A 24 0.21 7.01 8.44
CA TYR A 24 0.96 7.60 7.34
C TYR A 24 0.11 8.58 6.53
N GLY A 25 -1.17 8.27 6.30
CA GLY A 25 -2.14 9.22 5.76
C GLY A 25 -2.24 10.47 6.63
N MET A 26 -2.31 10.32 7.95
CA MET A 26 -2.33 11.45 8.90
C MET A 26 -1.02 12.26 8.85
N TYR A 27 0.13 11.62 8.71
CA TYR A 27 1.40 12.31 8.47
C TYR A 27 1.36 13.17 7.20
N ARG A 28 0.81 12.64 6.09
CA ARG A 28 0.67 13.40 4.83
C ARG A 28 -0.30 14.60 5.00
N VAL A 29 -1.37 14.45 5.78
CA VAL A 29 -2.26 15.57 6.16
C VAL A 29 -1.50 16.60 6.99
N TRP A 30 -0.69 16.17 7.98
CA TRP A 30 0.15 17.07 8.76
C TRP A 30 1.14 17.86 7.88
N GLN A 31 1.78 17.21 6.92
CA GLN A 31 2.68 17.91 5.98
C GLN A 31 2.01 19.08 5.26
N GLN A 32 0.71 18.96 4.92
CA GLN A 32 -0.03 20.03 4.25
C GLN A 32 -0.56 21.09 5.19
N THR A 33 -1.00 20.69 6.39
CA THR A 33 -1.77 21.56 7.30
C THR A 33 -0.93 22.17 8.41
N GLN A 34 0.19 21.53 8.72
CA GLN A 34 1.09 21.86 9.85
C GLN A 34 0.38 21.91 11.21
N LYS A 35 -0.76 21.19 11.35
CA LYS A 35 -1.49 21.10 12.60
C LYS A 35 -0.82 20.11 13.54
N GLU A 36 -0.26 20.61 14.62
CA GLU A 36 0.51 19.85 15.62
C GLU A 36 -0.23 18.64 16.21
N GLU A 37 -1.56 18.71 16.27
CA GLU A 37 -2.40 17.61 16.77
C GLU A 37 -2.21 16.29 15.98
N TYR A 38 -1.99 16.38 14.65
CA TYR A 38 -1.76 15.21 13.82
C TYR A 38 -0.37 14.61 14.07
N PHE A 39 0.65 15.47 14.19
CA PHE A 39 2.00 15.04 14.53
C PHE A 39 2.04 14.35 15.90
N ALA A 40 1.46 15.00 16.91
CA ALA A 40 1.40 14.46 18.26
C ALA A 40 0.69 13.10 18.31
N TYR A 41 -0.35 12.90 17.49
CA TYR A 41 -1.13 11.67 17.48
C TYR A 41 -0.33 10.49 16.90
N PHE A 42 0.27 10.61 15.70
CA PHE A 42 1.04 9.50 15.15
C PHE A 42 2.38 9.30 15.87
N LYS A 43 2.98 10.37 16.41
CA LYS A 43 4.16 10.23 17.28
C LYS A 43 3.84 9.44 18.54
N LYS A 44 2.70 9.74 19.18
CA LYS A 44 2.25 8.99 20.37
C LYS A 44 2.07 7.49 20.08
N TYR A 45 1.52 7.12 18.92
CA TYR A 45 1.44 5.70 18.52
C TYR A 45 2.81 5.04 18.51
N VAL A 46 3.81 5.71 17.94
CA VAL A 46 5.18 5.18 17.92
C VAL A 46 5.77 5.11 19.32
N ASP A 47 5.61 6.17 20.13
CA ASP A 47 6.15 6.22 21.49
C ASP A 47 5.53 5.18 22.44
N ASP A 48 4.27 4.82 22.24
CA ASP A 48 3.60 3.80 23.04
C ASP A 48 4.07 2.36 22.69
N LEU A 49 4.67 2.15 21.49
CA LEU A 49 5.08 0.83 21.00
C LEU A 49 6.60 0.66 20.84
N VAL A 50 7.36 1.74 21.02
CA VAL A 50 8.82 1.77 20.92
C VAL A 50 9.40 2.37 22.19
N ASP A 51 10.23 1.60 22.91
CA ASP A 51 10.86 2.07 24.14
C ASP A 51 12.02 3.06 23.89
N GLU A 52 12.65 3.53 24.97
CA GLU A 52 13.75 4.50 24.87
C GLU A 52 15.02 3.90 24.24
N GLU A 53 15.17 2.59 24.23
CA GLU A 53 16.24 1.83 23.56
C GLU A 53 15.88 1.45 22.13
N GLY A 54 14.73 1.90 21.61
CA GLY A 54 14.23 1.61 20.26
C GLY A 54 13.78 0.15 20.08
N ASN A 55 13.38 -0.55 21.15
CA ASN A 55 12.82 -1.88 21.04
C ASN A 55 11.31 -1.81 20.80
N PHE A 56 10.82 -2.80 20.03
CA PHE A 56 9.40 -2.98 19.75
C PHE A 56 8.77 -4.03 20.67
N TYR A 57 7.52 -3.80 21.07
CA TYR A 57 6.72 -4.74 21.85
C TYR A 57 5.80 -5.59 20.96
N PHE A 58 6.33 -6.14 19.85
CA PHE A 58 5.59 -7.05 18.99
C PHE A 58 6.42 -8.30 18.67
N ARG A 59 5.74 -9.37 18.27
CA ARG A 59 6.41 -10.56 17.72
C ARG A 59 6.84 -10.25 16.28
N ARG A 60 7.77 -11.06 15.72
CA ARG A 60 8.10 -11.03 14.31
C ARG A 60 6.80 -11.14 13.48
N ASP A 61 6.51 -10.13 12.67
CA ASP A 61 5.27 -10.01 11.91
C ASP A 61 5.57 -9.72 10.43
N GLU A 62 6.66 -10.24 9.95
CA GLU A 62 7.11 -10.24 8.57
C GLU A 62 7.06 -8.85 7.92
N LEU A 63 6.66 -8.80 6.64
CA LEU A 63 6.60 -7.53 5.88
C LEU A 63 5.59 -6.55 6.46
N ASP A 64 4.47 -7.02 7.00
CA ASP A 64 3.43 -6.15 7.57
C ASP A 64 3.91 -5.30 8.76
N ALA A 65 4.97 -5.72 9.44
CA ALA A 65 5.58 -4.96 10.53
C ALA A 65 6.58 -3.89 10.05
N ILE A 66 7.01 -3.95 8.79
CA ILE A 66 7.95 -2.97 8.24
C ILE A 66 7.22 -1.67 7.86
N GLN A 67 6.00 -1.76 7.30
CA GLN A 67 5.26 -0.62 6.78
C GLN A 67 5.06 0.52 7.80
N PRO A 68 4.65 0.27 9.08
CA PRO A 68 4.50 1.36 10.05
C PRO A 68 5.81 2.08 10.37
N GLY A 69 6.95 1.46 10.05
CA GLY A 69 8.29 2.06 10.16
C GLY A 69 8.46 3.34 9.36
N LEU A 70 7.61 3.58 8.35
CA LEU A 70 7.55 4.85 7.62
C LEU A 70 7.34 6.06 8.55
N LEU A 71 6.65 5.88 9.68
CA LEU A 71 6.42 6.93 10.67
C LEU A 71 7.69 7.33 11.44
N LEU A 72 8.68 6.44 11.52
CA LEU A 72 9.92 6.70 12.26
C LEU A 72 10.74 7.82 11.62
N PHE A 73 10.75 7.94 10.30
CA PHE A 73 11.55 8.92 9.58
C PHE A 73 11.11 10.37 9.85
N PRO A 74 9.84 10.76 9.69
CA PRO A 74 9.40 12.12 9.98
C PRO A 74 9.54 12.47 11.47
N ILE A 75 9.34 11.52 12.38
CA ILE A 75 9.53 11.75 13.80
C ILE A 75 11.02 11.95 14.11
N TYR A 76 11.90 11.13 13.55
CA TYR A 76 13.35 11.30 13.68
C TYR A 76 13.82 12.64 13.11
N GLU A 77 13.32 13.01 11.93
CA GLU A 77 13.65 14.30 11.30
C GLU A 77 13.27 15.49 12.18
N ALA A 78 12.04 15.47 12.72
CA ALA A 78 11.50 16.55 13.55
C ALA A 78 12.14 16.64 14.95
N THR A 79 12.46 15.48 15.56
CA THR A 79 12.89 15.42 16.98
C THR A 79 14.38 15.16 17.17
N LYS A 80 15.05 14.59 16.17
CA LYS A 80 16.40 14.03 16.25
C LYS A 80 16.57 12.97 17.36
N GLY A 81 15.46 12.37 17.78
CA GLY A 81 15.46 11.35 18.83
C GLY A 81 16.12 10.05 18.35
N GLU A 82 17.24 9.65 18.97
CA GLU A 82 18.05 8.50 18.53
C GLU A 82 17.24 7.17 18.58
N LYS A 83 16.28 7.04 19.50
CA LYS A 83 15.43 5.85 19.59
C LYS A 83 14.70 5.52 18.30
N TYR A 84 14.27 6.53 17.51
CA TYR A 84 13.55 6.32 16.26
C TYR A 84 14.48 5.79 15.16
N LYS A 85 15.71 6.27 15.11
CA LYS A 85 16.75 5.74 14.23
C LYS A 85 17.10 4.29 14.59
N VAL A 86 17.27 4.00 15.89
CA VAL A 86 17.53 2.64 16.38
C VAL A 86 16.38 1.71 16.02
N ALA A 87 15.13 2.14 16.24
CA ALA A 87 13.95 1.39 15.85
C ALA A 87 13.90 1.12 14.33
N ALA A 88 14.14 2.14 13.50
CA ALA A 88 14.22 1.96 12.05
C ALA A 88 15.33 0.96 11.66
N THR A 89 16.49 1.01 12.33
CA THR A 89 17.59 0.07 12.10
C THR A 89 17.18 -1.38 12.45
N LYS A 90 16.43 -1.58 13.54
CA LYS A 90 15.90 -2.91 13.89
C LYS A 90 14.92 -3.46 12.85
N LEU A 91 14.06 -2.61 12.28
CA LEU A 91 13.18 -3.03 11.17
C LEU A 91 14.00 -3.37 9.91
N ARG A 92 15.02 -2.58 9.59
CA ARG A 92 15.94 -2.91 8.50
C ARG A 92 16.69 -4.21 8.74
N ASP A 93 17.11 -4.49 9.97
CA ASP A 93 17.76 -5.76 10.32
C ASP A 93 16.77 -6.93 10.29
N LEU A 94 15.51 -6.72 10.65
CA LEU A 94 14.45 -7.71 10.49
C LEU A 94 14.34 -8.17 9.03
N LEU A 95 14.41 -7.27 8.04
CA LEU A 95 14.39 -7.63 6.62
C LEU A 95 15.47 -8.65 6.23
N LYS A 96 16.65 -8.59 6.87
CA LYS A 96 17.74 -9.54 6.61
C LYS A 96 17.41 -10.96 7.07
N THR A 97 16.49 -11.11 8.02
CA THR A 97 16.11 -12.38 8.62
C THR A 97 14.86 -13.00 8.03
N LEU A 98 14.15 -12.26 7.17
CA LEU A 98 12.92 -12.75 6.53
C LEU A 98 13.23 -13.87 5.54
N ASN A 99 12.31 -14.83 5.46
CA ASN A 99 12.38 -15.91 4.51
C ASN A 99 12.22 -15.41 3.07
N LYS A 100 12.92 -16.08 2.15
CA LYS A 100 12.92 -15.73 0.72
C LYS A 100 12.70 -16.96 -0.15
N THR A 101 12.21 -16.72 -1.35
CA THR A 101 12.21 -17.69 -2.45
C THR A 101 13.64 -18.00 -2.87
N THR A 102 13.83 -19.02 -3.71
CA THR A 102 15.16 -19.37 -4.25
C THR A 102 15.74 -18.26 -5.12
N GLU A 103 14.89 -17.39 -5.69
CA GLU A 103 15.27 -16.20 -6.45
C GLU A 103 15.50 -14.97 -5.57
N GLY A 104 15.34 -15.07 -4.24
CA GLY A 104 15.58 -13.99 -3.30
C GLY A 104 14.39 -13.05 -3.05
N GLY A 105 13.21 -13.38 -3.57
CA GLY A 105 11.97 -12.64 -3.28
C GLY A 105 11.50 -12.89 -1.85
N TYR A 106 11.08 -11.86 -1.13
CA TYR A 106 10.55 -12.05 0.22
C TYR A 106 9.24 -12.83 0.20
N TRP A 107 9.12 -13.84 1.08
CA TRP A 107 7.80 -14.38 1.37
C TRP A 107 6.92 -13.29 1.97
N HIS A 108 5.66 -13.29 1.59
CA HIS A 108 4.75 -12.31 2.18
C HIS A 108 4.64 -12.47 3.70
N LYS A 109 4.52 -13.73 4.18
CA LYS A 109 4.54 -14.11 5.61
C LYS A 109 5.10 -15.53 5.78
N ASP A 110 5.62 -15.83 6.96
CA ASP A 110 6.10 -17.17 7.28
C ASP A 110 5.00 -18.25 7.17
N LYS A 111 3.75 -17.88 7.44
CA LYS A 111 2.58 -18.78 7.26
C LYS A 111 2.20 -19.03 5.80
N TYR A 112 2.78 -18.29 4.87
CA TYR A 112 2.62 -18.44 3.43
C TYR A 112 3.98 -18.71 2.79
N PRO A 113 4.60 -19.88 3.05
CA PRO A 113 5.95 -20.17 2.60
C PRO A 113 6.02 -20.16 1.07
N TYR A 114 7.13 -19.62 0.57
CA TYR A 114 7.44 -19.51 -0.87
C TYR A 114 6.49 -18.64 -1.68
N GLN A 115 5.62 -17.84 -1.04
CA GLN A 115 4.67 -16.97 -1.73
C GLN A 115 5.12 -15.51 -1.71
N MET A 116 5.18 -14.89 -2.89
CA MET A 116 5.31 -13.45 -3.06
C MET A 116 3.93 -12.89 -3.41
N TRP A 117 3.50 -11.84 -2.71
CA TRP A 117 2.25 -11.12 -2.98
C TRP A 117 2.57 -9.68 -3.35
N LEU A 118 1.77 -9.06 -4.24
CA LEU A 118 1.95 -7.67 -4.65
C LEU A 118 2.02 -6.71 -3.45
N ASP A 119 1.23 -6.99 -2.42
CA ASP A 119 1.19 -6.27 -1.13
C ASP A 119 2.58 -6.12 -0.51
N GLY A 120 3.42 -7.16 -0.59
CA GLY A 120 4.75 -7.19 -0.01
C GLY A 120 5.67 -6.08 -0.52
N LEU A 121 5.48 -5.64 -1.77
CA LEU A 121 6.27 -4.55 -2.32
C LEU A 121 6.00 -3.24 -1.58
N TYR A 122 4.73 -2.93 -1.27
CA TYR A 122 4.41 -1.74 -0.49
C TYR A 122 4.81 -1.89 0.98
N MET A 123 4.62 -3.07 1.57
CA MET A 123 4.91 -3.28 2.99
C MET A 123 6.37 -2.99 3.35
N ALA A 124 7.32 -3.29 2.45
CA ALA A 124 8.75 -3.10 2.72
C ALA A 124 9.45 -2.08 1.81
N GLY A 125 8.95 -1.87 0.59
CA GLY A 125 9.65 -1.10 -0.44
C GLY A 125 9.89 0.36 -0.07
N PRO A 126 8.85 1.18 0.17
CA PRO A 126 9.03 2.59 0.52
C PRO A 126 9.90 2.79 1.77
N PHE A 127 9.70 1.98 2.81
CA PHE A 127 10.55 2.01 4.00
C PHE A 127 12.03 1.80 3.66
N SER A 128 12.32 0.79 2.86
CA SER A 128 13.71 0.42 2.52
C SER A 128 14.39 1.49 1.67
N VAL A 129 13.67 2.10 0.73
CA VAL A 129 14.20 3.20 -0.11
C VAL A 129 14.52 4.42 0.76
N ILE A 130 13.58 4.82 1.64
CA ILE A 130 13.79 5.96 2.55
C ILE A 130 14.95 5.66 3.50
N TYR A 131 15.01 4.46 4.08
CA TYR A 131 16.10 4.06 4.96
C TYR A 131 17.46 4.15 4.24
N GLY A 132 17.54 3.55 3.04
CA GLY A 132 18.76 3.58 2.22
C GLY A 132 19.24 4.99 1.89
N LYS A 133 18.31 5.91 1.60
CA LYS A 133 18.57 7.32 1.34
C LYS A 133 19.02 8.07 2.60
N VAL A 134 18.28 7.93 3.70
CA VAL A 134 18.51 8.70 4.95
C VAL A 134 19.78 8.24 5.67
N PHE A 135 20.09 6.94 5.65
CA PHE A 135 21.22 6.36 6.37
C PHE A 135 22.37 5.89 5.47
N ASN A 136 22.32 6.24 4.18
CA ASN A 136 23.35 5.94 3.18
C ASN A 136 23.67 4.45 3.04
N GLU A 137 22.60 3.65 2.85
CA GLU A 137 22.67 2.22 2.52
C GLU A 137 22.02 1.97 1.12
N PRO A 138 22.69 2.38 0.01
CA PRO A 138 22.10 2.31 -1.34
C PRO A 138 21.75 0.89 -1.80
N GLU A 139 22.37 -0.14 -1.23
CA GLU A 139 22.05 -1.55 -1.51
C GLU A 139 20.61 -1.92 -1.15
N LEU A 140 19.96 -1.20 -0.24
CA LEU A 140 18.54 -1.38 0.05
C LEU A 140 17.67 -0.88 -1.09
N ILE A 141 18.06 0.20 -1.75
CA ILE A 141 17.35 0.72 -2.94
C ILE A 141 17.42 -0.33 -4.06
N GLU A 142 18.62 -0.85 -4.34
CA GLU A 142 18.80 -1.91 -5.35
C GLU A 142 18.01 -3.17 -5.01
N SER A 143 17.94 -3.53 -3.73
CA SER A 143 17.14 -4.67 -3.26
C SER A 143 15.65 -4.46 -3.55
N VAL A 144 15.11 -3.25 -3.33
CA VAL A 144 13.70 -2.94 -3.61
C VAL A 144 13.41 -3.01 -5.11
N LEU A 145 14.29 -2.46 -5.93
CA LEU A 145 14.14 -2.51 -7.39
C LEU A 145 14.18 -3.96 -7.89
N TYR A 146 15.03 -4.79 -7.28
CA TYR A 146 15.05 -6.22 -7.56
C TYR A 146 13.74 -6.93 -7.14
N GLN A 147 13.19 -6.61 -5.95
CA GLN A 147 11.91 -7.16 -5.49
C GLN A 147 10.75 -6.77 -6.44
N GLU A 148 10.71 -5.51 -6.89
CA GLU A 148 9.72 -5.05 -7.86
C GLU A 148 9.82 -5.87 -9.16
N LYS A 149 11.01 -5.94 -9.73
CA LYS A 149 11.23 -6.66 -11.00
C LYS A 149 10.88 -8.14 -10.89
N LEU A 150 11.24 -8.78 -9.80
CA LEU A 150 10.92 -10.18 -9.54
C LEU A 150 9.39 -10.37 -9.41
N MET A 151 8.72 -9.51 -8.65
CA MET A 151 7.27 -9.53 -8.50
C MET A 151 6.58 -9.37 -9.86
N ARG A 152 6.95 -8.38 -10.63
CA ARG A 152 6.41 -8.10 -11.95
C ARG A 152 6.60 -9.28 -12.90
N ASN A 153 7.79 -9.86 -12.95
CA ASN A 153 8.10 -10.99 -13.83
C ASN A 153 7.21 -12.22 -13.58
N HIS A 154 6.85 -12.46 -12.32
CA HIS A 154 6.04 -13.63 -11.95
C HIS A 154 4.53 -13.38 -11.95
N THR A 155 4.08 -12.13 -11.80
CA THR A 155 2.65 -11.84 -11.65
C THR A 155 2.02 -11.17 -12.86
N LYS A 156 2.79 -10.47 -13.73
CA LYS A 156 2.26 -9.76 -14.89
C LYS A 156 1.73 -10.70 -15.96
N ASP A 157 0.57 -10.40 -16.47
CA ASP A 157 0.01 -11.02 -17.66
C ASP A 157 0.40 -10.21 -18.89
N GLU A 158 1.17 -10.82 -19.78
CA GLU A 158 1.69 -10.16 -20.99
C GLU A 158 0.59 -9.78 -22.00
N THR A 159 -0.59 -10.43 -21.90
CA THR A 159 -1.71 -10.15 -22.82
C THR A 159 -2.52 -8.95 -22.38
N THR A 160 -2.83 -8.87 -21.08
CA THR A 160 -3.67 -7.81 -20.51
C THR A 160 -2.88 -6.67 -19.91
N GLY A 161 -1.66 -6.93 -19.46
CA GLY A 161 -0.82 -6.00 -18.68
C GLY A 161 -1.18 -5.93 -17.19
N LEU A 162 -2.20 -6.68 -16.74
CA LEU A 162 -2.58 -6.75 -15.33
C LEU A 162 -1.58 -7.59 -14.53
N LEU A 163 -1.50 -7.34 -13.23
CA LEU A 163 -0.71 -8.16 -12.30
C LEU A 163 -1.66 -8.97 -11.41
N TYR A 164 -1.45 -10.26 -11.38
CA TYR A 164 -2.18 -11.16 -10.48
C TYR A 164 -1.70 -11.01 -9.03
N HIS A 165 -2.58 -11.29 -8.06
CA HIS A 165 -2.35 -11.04 -6.64
C HIS A 165 -1.01 -11.59 -6.12
N ALA A 166 -0.65 -12.81 -6.50
CA ALA A 166 0.47 -13.54 -5.92
C ALA A 166 1.13 -14.53 -6.87
N TRP A 167 2.31 -14.96 -6.46
CA TRP A 167 3.05 -16.06 -7.06
C TRP A 167 3.50 -17.04 -5.97
N ASP A 168 3.28 -18.35 -6.21
CA ASP A 168 3.78 -19.46 -5.40
C ASP A 168 4.92 -20.15 -6.15
N GLU A 169 6.15 -20.00 -5.67
CA GLU A 169 7.34 -20.63 -6.26
C GLU A 169 7.22 -22.14 -6.34
N LYS A 170 6.58 -22.78 -5.36
CA LYS A 170 6.46 -24.24 -5.29
C LYS A 170 5.30 -24.77 -6.14
N LYS A 171 4.35 -23.91 -6.53
CA LYS A 171 3.16 -24.29 -7.31
C LYS A 171 2.29 -25.34 -6.60
N GLU A 172 2.32 -25.32 -5.26
CA GLU A 172 1.64 -26.30 -4.41
C GLU A 172 0.33 -25.77 -3.84
N GLN A 173 0.11 -24.45 -3.89
CA GLN A 173 -1.14 -23.89 -3.40
C GLN A 173 -2.32 -24.28 -4.30
N PRO A 174 -3.51 -24.55 -3.73
CA PRO A 174 -4.70 -24.94 -4.50
C PRO A 174 -5.11 -23.91 -5.57
N TRP A 175 -4.77 -22.65 -5.35
CA TRP A 175 -5.03 -21.55 -6.28
C TRP A 175 -3.92 -21.36 -7.33
N ALA A 176 -2.73 -21.90 -7.12
CA ALA A 176 -1.58 -21.63 -7.99
C ALA A 176 -1.73 -22.35 -9.34
N ASN A 177 -1.41 -21.64 -10.40
CA ASN A 177 -1.27 -22.25 -11.71
C ASN A 177 -0.16 -23.32 -11.67
N PRO A 178 -0.43 -24.56 -12.09
CA PRO A 178 0.53 -25.66 -11.94
C PRO A 178 1.80 -25.51 -12.81
N GLU A 179 1.75 -24.67 -13.84
CA GLU A 179 2.89 -24.42 -14.73
C GLU A 179 3.70 -23.21 -14.30
N THR A 180 3.03 -22.13 -13.90
CA THR A 180 3.66 -20.83 -13.59
C THR A 180 3.76 -20.52 -12.12
N GLY A 181 2.90 -21.07 -11.26
CA GLY A 181 2.76 -20.69 -9.84
C GLY A 181 1.94 -19.43 -9.61
N ARG A 182 1.48 -18.76 -10.66
CA ARG A 182 0.76 -17.49 -10.60
C ARG A 182 -0.65 -17.69 -10.06
N ALA A 183 -1.13 -16.74 -9.25
CA ALA A 183 -2.52 -16.68 -8.80
C ALA A 183 -3.48 -16.45 -9.99
N PRO A 184 -4.75 -16.88 -9.89
CA PRO A 184 -5.69 -16.78 -11.00
C PRO A 184 -6.41 -15.42 -11.05
N GLU A 185 -6.35 -14.60 -9.98
CA GLU A 185 -7.17 -13.41 -9.85
C GLU A 185 -6.36 -12.11 -9.73
N VAL A 186 -6.91 -11.05 -10.33
CA VAL A 186 -6.43 -9.68 -10.20
C VAL A 186 -7.24 -8.98 -9.11
N TRP A 187 -6.77 -9.11 -7.86
CA TRP A 187 -7.45 -8.51 -6.72
C TRP A 187 -7.13 -7.03 -6.61
N SER A 188 -8.17 -6.17 -6.55
CA SER A 188 -8.03 -4.71 -6.63
C SER A 188 -7.08 -4.12 -5.59
N ARG A 189 -7.20 -4.52 -4.32
CA ARG A 189 -6.36 -3.97 -3.25
C ARG A 189 -4.89 -4.36 -3.39
N SER A 190 -4.58 -5.60 -3.78
CA SER A 190 -3.18 -5.99 -4.00
C SER A 190 -2.56 -5.25 -5.17
N LEU A 191 -3.33 -5.12 -6.26
CA LEU A 191 -2.93 -4.32 -7.42
C LEU A 191 -2.73 -2.85 -7.02
N GLY A 192 -3.59 -2.31 -6.16
CA GLY A 192 -3.47 -0.97 -5.60
C GLY A 192 -2.19 -0.77 -4.76
N TRP A 193 -1.83 -1.76 -3.92
CA TRP A 193 -0.58 -1.71 -3.17
C TRP A 193 0.65 -1.66 -4.07
N TYR A 194 0.64 -2.42 -5.17
CA TYR A 194 1.72 -2.36 -6.16
C TYR A 194 1.86 -0.97 -6.78
N GLY A 195 0.76 -0.38 -7.25
CA GLY A 195 0.78 0.98 -7.81
C GLY A 195 1.27 2.02 -6.81
N MET A 196 0.76 1.95 -5.57
CA MET A 196 1.19 2.83 -4.48
C MET A 196 2.69 2.67 -4.19
N ALA A 197 3.20 1.43 -4.15
CA ALA A 197 4.63 1.19 -3.97
C ALA A 197 5.48 1.86 -5.04
N ILE A 198 5.11 1.74 -6.31
CA ILE A 198 5.86 2.33 -7.42
C ILE A 198 5.95 3.85 -7.30
N VAL A 199 4.84 4.55 -7.03
CA VAL A 199 4.86 6.02 -6.92
C VAL A 199 5.60 6.51 -5.68
N ASP A 200 5.54 5.76 -4.57
CA ASP A 200 6.26 6.09 -3.33
C ASP A 200 7.76 5.83 -3.47
N ILE A 201 8.15 4.75 -4.16
CA ILE A 201 9.54 4.48 -4.52
C ILE A 201 10.08 5.58 -5.45
N LEU A 202 9.33 5.97 -6.48
CA LEU A 202 9.72 7.03 -7.41
C LEU A 202 9.89 8.40 -6.75
N GLU A 203 9.06 8.73 -5.75
CA GLU A 203 9.19 9.98 -4.97
C GLU A 203 10.56 10.05 -4.26
N GLU A 204 11.05 8.93 -3.77
CA GLU A 204 12.28 8.86 -2.98
C GLU A 204 13.55 8.50 -3.79
N LEU A 205 13.36 7.89 -4.95
CA LEU A 205 14.47 7.48 -5.82
C LEU A 205 15.17 8.70 -6.40
N PRO A 206 16.51 8.80 -6.32
CA PRO A 206 17.25 9.93 -6.89
C PRO A 206 16.91 10.17 -8.37
N GLU A 207 16.79 11.44 -8.77
CA GLU A 207 16.44 11.81 -10.16
C GLU A 207 17.36 11.18 -11.22
N ALA A 208 18.66 11.08 -10.91
CA ALA A 208 19.65 10.49 -11.80
C ALA A 208 19.74 8.96 -11.71
N HIS A 209 18.88 8.31 -10.94
CA HIS A 209 18.94 6.85 -10.78
C HIS A 209 18.57 6.14 -12.09
N PRO A 210 19.38 5.18 -12.57
CA PRO A 210 19.17 4.55 -13.90
C PRO A 210 17.86 3.78 -14.02
N ALA A 211 17.32 3.23 -12.93
CA ALA A 211 16.06 2.50 -12.94
C ALA A 211 14.81 3.39 -13.02
N ARG A 212 14.96 4.72 -12.87
CA ARG A 212 13.83 5.64 -12.78
C ARG A 212 12.97 5.64 -14.05
N GLU A 213 13.61 5.65 -15.22
CA GLU A 213 12.91 5.62 -16.51
C GLU A 213 12.14 4.31 -16.72
N GLU A 214 12.74 3.17 -16.35
CA GLU A 214 12.06 1.86 -16.39
C GLU A 214 10.81 1.86 -15.51
N LEU A 215 10.93 2.32 -14.25
CA LEU A 215 9.79 2.37 -13.32
C LEU A 215 8.68 3.31 -13.79
N ILE A 216 9.01 4.46 -14.37
CA ILE A 216 8.01 5.37 -14.94
C ILE A 216 7.31 4.71 -16.12
N GLY A 217 8.04 3.98 -16.96
CA GLY A 217 7.46 3.19 -18.05
C GLY A 217 6.49 2.12 -17.56
N GLU A 218 6.86 1.39 -16.52
CA GLU A 218 5.99 0.38 -15.89
C GLU A 218 4.76 1.02 -15.21
N LEU A 219 4.94 2.12 -14.51
CA LEU A 219 3.83 2.89 -13.93
C LEU A 219 2.83 3.34 -15.01
N LYS A 220 3.34 3.81 -16.15
CA LYS A 220 2.48 4.21 -17.27
C LYS A 220 1.69 3.02 -17.81
N GLN A 221 2.34 1.89 -18.07
CA GLN A 221 1.66 0.68 -18.56
C GLN A 221 0.61 0.18 -17.55
N TYR A 222 0.95 0.21 -16.26
CA TYR A 222 0.04 -0.14 -15.17
C TYR A 222 -1.22 0.74 -15.20
N VAL A 223 -1.08 2.07 -15.28
CA VAL A 223 -2.22 2.99 -15.30
C VAL A 223 -3.02 2.88 -16.61
N ASP A 224 -2.35 2.77 -17.76
CA ASP A 224 -3.00 2.55 -19.07
C ASP A 224 -3.85 1.27 -19.09
N THR A 225 -3.40 0.25 -18.37
CA THR A 225 -4.14 -1.00 -18.21
C THR A 225 -5.30 -0.84 -17.26
N LEU A 226 -5.07 -0.23 -16.10
CA LEU A 226 -6.07 -0.03 -15.06
C LEU A 226 -7.30 0.76 -15.55
N VAL A 227 -7.07 1.80 -16.36
CA VAL A 227 -8.12 2.62 -16.98
C VAL A 227 -9.14 1.80 -17.78
N LYS A 228 -8.71 0.72 -18.43
CA LYS A 228 -9.60 -0.13 -19.25
C LYS A 228 -10.64 -0.90 -18.42
N TYR A 229 -10.41 -1.02 -17.12
CA TYR A 229 -11.26 -1.77 -16.20
C TYR A 229 -11.98 -0.86 -15.19
N GLN A 230 -11.89 0.46 -15.35
CA GLN A 230 -12.67 1.40 -14.56
C GLN A 230 -14.14 1.28 -14.91
N ASP A 231 -15.00 1.07 -13.94
CA ASP A 231 -16.44 1.03 -14.15
C ASP A 231 -16.96 2.36 -14.71
N GLU A 232 -17.69 2.30 -15.80
CA GLU A 232 -18.14 3.50 -16.52
C GLU A 232 -19.14 4.34 -15.73
N GLU A 233 -20.00 3.70 -14.92
CA GLU A 233 -21.03 4.41 -14.16
C GLU A 233 -20.48 5.04 -12.89
N SER A 234 -19.76 4.24 -12.07
CA SER A 234 -19.28 4.66 -10.76
C SER A 234 -17.90 5.32 -10.79
N GLY A 235 -17.09 5.02 -11.80
CA GLY A 235 -15.68 5.40 -11.85
C GLY A 235 -14.79 4.59 -10.91
N LEU A 236 -15.32 3.58 -10.19
CA LEU A 236 -14.58 2.73 -9.27
C LEU A 236 -14.09 1.45 -9.94
N TRP A 237 -13.43 0.60 -9.17
CA TRP A 237 -13.01 -0.73 -9.63
C TRP A 237 -13.64 -1.82 -8.77
N TYR A 238 -13.92 -2.94 -9.39
CA TYR A 238 -14.46 -4.11 -8.75
C TYR A 238 -13.42 -4.84 -7.90
N GLN A 239 -13.88 -5.67 -6.95
CA GLN A 239 -13.06 -6.52 -6.08
C GLN A 239 -12.06 -7.35 -6.91
N ILE A 240 -12.52 -7.99 -8.00
CA ILE A 240 -11.70 -8.60 -9.02
C ILE A 240 -11.77 -7.74 -10.28
N VAL A 241 -10.66 -7.07 -10.58
CA VAL A 241 -10.58 -5.92 -11.49
C VAL A 241 -11.07 -6.23 -12.91
N ASP A 242 -10.70 -7.37 -13.46
CA ASP A 242 -11.00 -7.78 -14.84
C ASP A 242 -12.33 -8.53 -15.00
N LYS A 243 -13.09 -8.69 -13.92
CA LYS A 243 -14.35 -9.47 -13.88
C LYS A 243 -15.56 -8.63 -13.48
N GLY A 244 -15.58 -7.33 -13.78
CA GLY A 244 -16.69 -6.42 -13.48
C GLY A 244 -18.02 -6.80 -14.16
N HIS A 245 -17.99 -7.67 -15.16
CA HIS A 245 -19.17 -8.18 -15.84
C HIS A 245 -19.92 -9.30 -15.07
N LEU A 246 -19.35 -9.82 -13.97
CA LEU A 246 -19.97 -10.86 -13.15
C LEU A 246 -20.85 -10.22 -12.05
N GLU A 247 -22.08 -10.72 -11.91
CA GLU A 247 -23.10 -10.10 -11.04
C GLU A 247 -22.75 -10.13 -9.54
N ASP A 248 -21.99 -11.12 -9.11
CA ASP A 248 -21.57 -11.29 -7.69
C ASP A 248 -20.26 -10.56 -7.35
N ASN A 249 -19.61 -9.94 -8.34
CA ASN A 249 -18.47 -9.07 -8.12
C ASN A 249 -18.94 -7.67 -7.72
N TRP A 250 -18.27 -7.04 -6.78
CA TRP A 250 -18.71 -5.78 -6.19
C TRP A 250 -17.62 -4.70 -6.21
N LEU A 251 -18.02 -3.42 -6.16
CA LEU A 251 -17.12 -2.26 -6.17
C LEU A 251 -16.37 -2.15 -4.83
N GLU A 252 -15.04 -2.08 -4.90
CA GLU A 252 -14.17 -2.12 -3.72
C GLU A 252 -13.53 -0.76 -3.45
N SER A 253 -13.76 -0.19 -2.27
CA SER A 253 -13.37 1.18 -1.97
C SER A 253 -11.89 1.34 -1.64
N SER A 254 -11.24 0.35 -1.00
CA SER A 254 -9.83 0.48 -0.61
C SER A 254 -8.91 0.39 -1.83
N GLY A 255 -9.15 -0.55 -2.74
CA GLY A 255 -8.41 -0.64 -4.00
C GLY A 255 -8.63 0.59 -4.87
N SER A 256 -9.90 1.03 -5.03
CA SER A 256 -10.21 2.26 -5.76
C SER A 256 -9.50 3.49 -5.17
N SER A 257 -9.42 3.61 -3.84
CA SER A 257 -8.68 4.68 -3.18
C SER A 257 -7.18 4.63 -3.47
N LEU A 258 -6.57 3.43 -3.47
CA LEU A 258 -5.17 3.24 -3.82
C LEU A 258 -4.89 3.61 -5.29
N PHE A 259 -5.82 3.32 -6.20
CA PHE A 259 -5.68 3.70 -7.60
C PHE A 259 -5.77 5.22 -7.79
N VAL A 260 -6.72 5.89 -7.12
CA VAL A 260 -6.79 7.36 -7.10
C VAL A 260 -5.48 7.96 -6.57
N TYR A 261 -4.98 7.46 -5.44
CA TYR A 261 -3.71 7.90 -4.88
C TYR A 261 -2.57 7.75 -5.89
N THR A 262 -2.44 6.57 -6.49
CA THR A 262 -1.38 6.26 -7.45
C THR A 262 -1.41 7.20 -8.65
N ILE A 263 -2.57 7.38 -9.27
CA ILE A 263 -2.72 8.22 -10.47
C ILE A 263 -2.48 9.70 -10.12
N ALA A 264 -3.12 10.20 -9.05
CA ALA A 264 -2.96 11.60 -8.66
C ALA A 264 -1.51 11.92 -8.27
N LYS A 265 -0.85 11.04 -7.50
CA LYS A 265 0.55 11.22 -7.12
C LYS A 265 1.49 11.12 -8.33
N ALA A 266 1.20 10.22 -9.28
CA ALA A 266 1.99 10.10 -10.50
C ALA A 266 1.93 11.39 -11.34
N VAL A 267 0.77 12.04 -11.43
CA VAL A 267 0.64 13.34 -12.11
C VAL A 267 1.31 14.45 -11.31
N ASN A 268 1.10 14.52 -9.99
CA ASN A 268 1.77 15.50 -9.13
C ASN A 268 3.31 15.41 -9.20
N GLY A 269 3.85 14.19 -9.35
CA GLY A 269 5.28 13.93 -9.51
C GLY A 269 5.81 14.10 -10.93
N ASN A 270 4.97 14.49 -11.89
CA ASN A 270 5.31 14.56 -13.32
C ASN A 270 5.78 13.23 -13.92
N TYR A 271 5.34 12.09 -13.39
CA TYR A 271 5.59 10.76 -13.96
C TYR A 271 4.59 10.42 -15.05
N LEU A 272 3.38 10.95 -14.93
CA LEU A 272 2.30 10.84 -15.92
C LEU A 272 1.79 12.21 -16.36
N ASP A 273 1.25 12.25 -17.57
CA ASP A 273 0.61 13.43 -18.14
C ASP A 273 -0.69 13.78 -17.41
N SER A 274 -1.05 15.08 -17.40
CA SER A 274 -2.26 15.57 -16.75
C SER A 274 -3.57 15.01 -17.32
N SER A 275 -3.57 14.42 -18.52
CA SER A 275 -4.76 13.74 -19.08
C SER A 275 -5.28 12.58 -18.21
N TYR A 276 -4.41 11.96 -17.42
CA TYR A 276 -4.83 10.91 -16.47
C TYR A 276 -5.66 11.43 -15.30
N LEU A 277 -5.71 12.75 -15.09
CA LEU A 277 -6.53 13.35 -14.02
C LEU A 277 -8.02 13.12 -14.21
N GLU A 278 -8.51 12.95 -15.43
CA GLU A 278 -9.91 12.64 -15.69
C GLU A 278 -10.30 11.32 -14.99
N VAL A 279 -9.46 10.31 -15.12
CA VAL A 279 -9.66 9.01 -14.48
C VAL A 279 -9.64 9.11 -12.95
N ALA A 280 -8.65 9.82 -12.40
CA ALA A 280 -8.54 10.03 -10.96
C ALA A 280 -9.74 10.83 -10.41
N ASN A 281 -10.14 11.91 -11.08
CA ASN A 281 -11.29 12.73 -10.68
C ASN A 281 -12.60 11.93 -10.72
N LYS A 282 -12.83 11.14 -11.78
CA LYS A 282 -14.02 10.29 -11.90
C LYS A 282 -14.09 9.29 -10.73
N SER A 283 -12.99 8.62 -10.44
CA SER A 283 -12.95 7.66 -9.32
C SER A 283 -13.08 8.35 -7.96
N TYR A 284 -12.40 9.48 -7.78
CA TYR A 284 -12.50 10.24 -6.53
C TYR A 284 -13.95 10.69 -6.26
N GLN A 285 -14.64 11.18 -7.30
CA GLN A 285 -16.06 11.53 -7.19
C GLN A 285 -16.92 10.28 -6.91
N GLY A 286 -16.64 9.15 -7.57
CA GLY A 286 -17.33 7.89 -7.31
C GLY A 286 -17.16 7.40 -5.86
N LEU A 287 -15.97 7.56 -5.27
CA LEU A 287 -15.74 7.27 -3.85
C LEU A 287 -16.63 8.17 -2.96
N LEU A 288 -16.67 9.47 -3.24
CA LEU A 288 -17.47 10.42 -2.47
C LEU A 288 -18.97 10.14 -2.56
N ASP A 289 -19.46 9.79 -3.74
CA ASP A 289 -20.91 9.61 -4.01
C ASP A 289 -21.43 8.23 -3.59
N LYS A 290 -20.60 7.18 -3.69
CA LYS A 290 -21.03 5.79 -3.51
C LYS A 290 -20.53 5.12 -2.23
N MET A 291 -19.38 5.57 -1.70
CA MET A 291 -18.69 4.88 -0.59
C MET A 291 -18.59 5.74 0.68
N ILE A 292 -19.02 6.99 0.65
CA ILE A 292 -19.06 7.86 1.83
C ILE A 292 -20.48 7.95 2.34
N SER A 293 -20.62 7.70 3.64
CA SER A 293 -21.84 8.01 4.40
C SER A 293 -21.48 8.76 5.70
N PHE A 294 -22.48 9.11 6.47
CA PHE A 294 -22.31 9.76 7.77
C PHE A 294 -23.13 9.03 8.83
N ASP A 295 -22.54 8.82 9.99
CA ASP A 295 -23.23 8.21 11.13
C ASP A 295 -24.17 9.19 11.83
N GLU A 296 -24.87 8.74 12.87
CA GLU A 296 -25.81 9.54 13.65
C GLU A 296 -25.18 10.77 14.32
N GLU A 297 -23.87 10.77 14.51
CA GLU A 297 -23.09 11.87 15.07
C GLU A 297 -22.45 12.75 13.99
N ASN A 298 -22.90 12.57 12.73
CA ASN A 298 -22.39 13.27 11.54
C ASN A 298 -20.89 13.08 11.31
N ARG A 299 -20.35 11.88 11.60
CA ARG A 299 -18.97 11.52 11.32
C ARG A 299 -18.90 10.72 10.03
N LEU A 300 -17.91 11.03 9.20
CA LEU A 300 -17.67 10.35 7.94
C LEU A 300 -17.43 8.85 8.17
N GLN A 301 -18.04 8.04 7.31
CA GLN A 301 -17.82 6.61 7.20
C GLN A 301 -17.42 6.27 5.78
N LEU A 302 -16.37 5.48 5.61
CA LEU A 302 -15.98 4.86 4.35
C LEU A 302 -16.47 3.43 4.34
N GLU A 303 -17.39 3.15 3.44
CA GLU A 303 -18.01 1.83 3.24
C GLU A 303 -17.31 1.02 2.14
N GLY A 304 -17.70 -0.23 1.95
CA GLY A 304 -17.22 -1.06 0.85
C GLY A 304 -15.74 -1.44 0.91
N ILE A 305 -15.15 -1.44 2.09
CA ILE A 305 -13.77 -1.89 2.30
C ILE A 305 -13.77 -3.41 2.46
N CYS A 306 -13.05 -4.13 1.61
CA CYS A 306 -12.82 -5.56 1.80
C CYS A 306 -12.05 -5.82 3.10
N ILE A 307 -12.51 -6.73 3.95
CA ILE A 307 -11.75 -7.18 5.14
C ILE A 307 -10.39 -7.77 4.78
N GLY A 308 -9.56 -8.06 5.78
CA GLY A 308 -8.28 -8.75 5.59
C GLY A 308 -8.44 -10.03 4.76
N THR A 309 -7.65 -10.20 3.70
CA THR A 309 -7.87 -11.22 2.67
C THR A 309 -6.56 -11.91 2.33
N SER A 310 -6.61 -13.23 2.17
CA SER A 310 -5.51 -14.05 1.66
C SER A 310 -5.61 -14.24 0.15
N CYS A 311 -4.66 -14.95 -0.46
CA CYS A 311 -4.78 -15.34 -1.86
C CYS A 311 -5.72 -16.55 -2.03
N GLY A 312 -6.52 -16.55 -3.10
CA GLY A 312 -7.51 -17.58 -3.41
C GLY A 312 -7.96 -17.55 -4.87
N VAL A 313 -9.08 -18.20 -5.13
CA VAL A 313 -9.79 -18.18 -6.41
C VAL A 313 -10.96 -17.20 -6.36
N TYR A 314 -11.62 -16.94 -7.49
CA TYR A 314 -12.70 -15.95 -7.63
C TYR A 314 -13.75 -16.02 -6.51
N ASP A 315 -14.34 -17.18 -6.28
CA ASP A 315 -15.40 -17.38 -5.27
C ASP A 315 -14.94 -16.98 -3.86
N TYR A 316 -13.67 -17.19 -3.54
CA TYR A 316 -13.09 -16.75 -2.27
C TYR A 316 -13.11 -15.23 -2.12
N TYR A 317 -12.77 -14.49 -3.18
CA TYR A 317 -12.69 -13.03 -3.12
C TYR A 317 -14.05 -12.36 -3.08
N VAL A 318 -15.00 -12.82 -3.91
CA VAL A 318 -16.35 -12.22 -3.95
C VAL A 318 -17.16 -12.53 -2.72
N ALA A 319 -16.87 -13.66 -2.04
CA ALA A 319 -17.48 -14.03 -0.76
C ALA A 319 -16.89 -13.29 0.44
N ARG A 320 -15.85 -12.43 0.24
CA ARG A 320 -15.29 -11.64 1.37
C ARG A 320 -16.30 -10.60 1.84
N GLU A 321 -16.39 -10.47 3.16
CA GLU A 321 -17.20 -9.42 3.77
C GLU A 321 -16.60 -8.03 3.51
N THR A 322 -17.46 -7.04 3.49
CA THR A 322 -17.08 -5.64 3.55
C THR A 322 -17.19 -5.11 4.98
N CYS A 323 -16.39 -4.12 5.29
CA CYS A 323 -16.45 -3.42 6.56
C CYS A 323 -16.43 -1.91 6.35
N VAL A 324 -16.80 -1.20 7.41
CA VAL A 324 -16.80 0.26 7.46
C VAL A 324 -15.59 0.72 8.27
N ASN A 325 -14.86 1.68 7.73
CA ASN A 325 -13.77 2.36 8.44
C ASN A 325 -12.59 1.45 8.88
N ASP A 326 -12.33 0.33 8.18
CA ASP A 326 -11.06 -0.37 8.42
C ASP A 326 -9.89 0.57 8.09
N LEU A 327 -8.88 0.56 8.95
CA LEU A 327 -7.80 1.54 8.90
C LEU A 327 -6.99 1.50 7.60
N HIS A 328 -6.84 0.32 6.97
CA HIS A 328 -6.12 0.24 5.70
C HIS A 328 -6.88 0.94 4.57
N GLY A 329 -8.23 0.84 4.54
CA GLY A 329 -9.06 1.54 3.58
C GLY A 329 -9.16 3.03 3.87
N LEU A 330 -9.38 3.41 5.14
CA LEU A 330 -9.38 4.82 5.55
C LEU A 330 -8.05 5.51 5.25
N GLY A 331 -6.92 4.83 5.52
CA GLY A 331 -5.60 5.38 5.23
C GLY A 331 -5.39 5.58 3.73
N ALA A 332 -5.78 4.61 2.91
CA ALA A 332 -5.74 4.73 1.45
C ALA A 332 -6.59 5.90 0.94
N PHE A 333 -7.83 6.04 1.42
CA PHE A 333 -8.71 7.15 1.07
C PHE A 333 -8.15 8.50 1.51
N MET A 334 -7.61 8.60 2.73
CA MET A 334 -6.97 9.82 3.23
C MET A 334 -5.77 10.24 2.35
N LEU A 335 -4.94 9.28 1.96
CA LEU A 335 -3.80 9.51 1.05
C LEU A 335 -4.28 9.98 -0.32
N ALA A 336 -5.35 9.38 -0.87
CA ALA A 336 -5.98 9.83 -2.11
C ALA A 336 -6.48 11.28 -2.00
N CYS A 337 -7.19 11.63 -0.91
CA CYS A 337 -7.64 13.00 -0.64
C CYS A 337 -6.48 14.00 -0.60
N VAL A 338 -5.37 13.62 0.03
CA VAL A 338 -4.15 14.46 0.09
C VAL A 338 -3.61 14.74 -1.31
N GLU A 339 -3.45 13.71 -2.13
CA GLU A 339 -2.91 13.91 -3.48
C GLU A 339 -3.88 14.67 -4.40
N MET A 340 -5.18 14.40 -4.34
CA MET A 340 -6.20 15.14 -5.09
C MET A 340 -6.25 16.63 -4.69
N SER A 341 -6.03 16.93 -3.41
CA SER A 341 -6.03 18.32 -2.93
C SER A 341 -4.86 19.17 -3.46
N LYS A 342 -3.77 18.54 -3.88
CA LYS A 342 -2.60 19.24 -4.48
C LYS A 342 -2.89 19.68 -5.91
N LEU A 343 -3.75 18.94 -6.63
CA LEU A 343 -4.12 19.23 -8.03
C LEU A 343 -5.04 20.44 -8.17
N ASN A 344 -5.68 20.86 -7.09
CA ASN A 344 -6.61 22.00 -7.06
C ASN A 344 -5.95 23.31 -6.59
N LYS A 345 -4.64 23.33 -6.48
CA LYS A 345 -3.85 24.52 -6.15
C LYS A 345 -3.14 25.08 -7.38
#